data_b8a0322321aee3fd69f37ba844e3216e
#
_entry.id   b8a0322321aee3fd69f37ba844e3216e
#
_cell.length_a   1.000
_cell.length_b   1.000
_cell.length_c   1.000
_cell.angle_alpha   90.00
_cell.angle_beta   90.00
_cell.angle_gamma   90.00
#
_symmetry.space_group_name_H-M   'P 1'
#
loop_
_entity.id
_entity.type
_entity.pdbx_description
1 polymer ?
#
loop_
_entity_poly.entity_id
_entity_poly.type
_entity_poly.pdbx_seq_one_letter_code
_entity_poly.pdbx_strand_id
1 'polypeptide(L)'
;MNRRGVLGLAAGALAGLLGRRPVASAAVLRPPGALPPGAFERACIGCFRCAEVCPTRAIRFPGGAGLDAGHPFLALREAACVLCMACTEVCPTGALAPIPAQPERVAAEVRIGVPVLDRRSCLSWTGEGVCSLCAYVCPMGSRAVELVGPQQAPLFHAEGCVGCGLCEEACPVEAHAIRIVPTGSGTGGLT
;
A
#
# COMPACT_ATOMS: atom_id res chain seq x y z
N MET A 1 -8.70 -40.92 -40.97
CA MET A 1 -8.51 -39.59 -40.30
C MET A 1 -8.93 -38.51 -41.26
N ASN A 2 -10.05 -37.82 -41.01
CA ASN A 2 -10.64 -36.84 -41.94
C ASN A 2 -9.99 -35.48 -41.77
N ARG A 3 -9.55 -34.89 -42.91
CA ARG A 3 -8.91 -33.53 -42.96
C ARG A 3 -9.72 -32.40 -42.32
N ARG A 4 -11.03 -32.59 -42.13
CA ARG A 4 -11.94 -31.65 -41.43
C ARG A 4 -11.77 -31.65 -39.93
N GLY A 5 -11.27 -32.72 -39.29
CA GLY A 5 -11.05 -32.81 -37.85
C GLY A 5 -9.80 -32.07 -37.37
N VAL A 6 -8.79 -31.96 -38.24
CA VAL A 6 -7.50 -31.27 -37.88
C VAL A 6 -7.65 -29.78 -37.89
N LEU A 7 -8.46 -29.20 -38.78
CA LEU A 7 -8.72 -27.77 -38.85
C LEU A 7 -9.53 -27.24 -37.65
N GLY A 8 -10.42 -28.05 -37.07
CA GLY A 8 -11.19 -27.70 -35.88
C GLY A 8 -10.35 -27.61 -34.60
N LEU A 9 -9.32 -28.44 -34.45
CA LEU A 9 -8.41 -28.43 -33.31
C LEU A 9 -7.44 -27.27 -33.33
N ALA A 10 -7.00 -26.82 -34.51
CA ALA A 10 -6.11 -25.69 -34.66
C ALA A 10 -6.81 -24.34 -34.33
N ALA A 11 -8.08 -24.17 -34.70
CA ALA A 11 -8.87 -22.99 -34.41
C ALA A 11 -9.18 -22.82 -32.92
N GLY A 12 -9.41 -23.91 -32.18
CA GLY A 12 -9.64 -23.90 -30.74
C GLY A 12 -8.39 -23.51 -29.92
N ALA A 13 -7.21 -23.96 -30.38
CA ALA A 13 -5.95 -23.63 -29.71
C ALA A 13 -5.55 -22.16 -29.86
N LEU A 14 -5.87 -21.53 -31.02
CA LEU A 14 -5.57 -20.12 -31.26
C LEU A 14 -6.48 -19.17 -30.47
N ALA A 15 -7.74 -19.52 -30.26
CA ALA A 15 -8.69 -18.76 -29.45
C ALA A 15 -8.32 -18.74 -27.94
N GLY A 16 -7.69 -19.81 -27.44
CA GLY A 16 -7.20 -19.89 -26.07
C GLY A 16 -5.99 -19.00 -25.76
N LEU A 17 -5.17 -18.67 -26.77
CA LEU A 17 -4.00 -17.77 -26.60
C LEU A 17 -4.37 -16.29 -26.60
N LEU A 18 -5.46 -15.90 -27.26
CA LEU A 18 -5.90 -14.51 -27.36
C LEU A 18 -6.76 -14.02 -26.19
N GLY A 19 -7.15 -14.93 -25.28
CA GLY A 19 -8.06 -14.66 -24.16
C GLY A 19 -7.40 -14.41 -22.80
N ARG A 20 -6.08 -14.45 -22.68
CA ARG A 20 -5.41 -14.07 -21.42
C ARG A 20 -5.41 -12.56 -21.28
N ARG A 21 -6.53 -12.02 -20.79
CA ARG A 21 -6.53 -10.67 -20.22
C ARG A 21 -5.47 -10.67 -19.12
N PRO A 22 -4.50 -9.72 -19.12
CA PRO A 22 -3.62 -9.56 -17.99
C PRO A 22 -4.52 -9.36 -16.77
N VAL A 23 -4.44 -10.27 -15.80
CA VAL A 23 -5.04 -10.07 -14.48
C VAL A 23 -4.40 -8.78 -14.00
N ALA A 24 -5.19 -7.71 -13.90
CA ALA A 24 -4.72 -6.46 -13.35
C ALA A 24 -4.16 -6.82 -11.97
N SER A 25 -2.85 -6.70 -11.81
CA SER A 25 -2.19 -6.94 -10.53
C SER A 25 -2.89 -6.05 -9.53
N ALA A 26 -3.51 -6.65 -8.52
CA ALA A 26 -4.16 -5.88 -7.47
C ALA A 26 -3.15 -4.86 -6.98
N ALA A 27 -3.51 -3.58 -7.02
CA ALA A 27 -2.64 -2.53 -6.56
C ALA A 27 -2.27 -2.80 -5.10
N VAL A 28 -0.99 -2.97 -4.83
CA VAL A 28 -0.48 -3.28 -3.49
C VAL A 28 0.33 -2.10 -2.95
N LEU A 29 0.33 -1.92 -1.64
CA LEU A 29 1.16 -0.91 -0.98
C LEU A 29 2.63 -1.33 -1.07
N ARG A 30 3.46 -0.53 -1.73
CA ARG A 30 4.89 -0.77 -1.86
C ARG A 30 5.68 -0.04 -0.78
N PRO A 31 6.88 -0.52 -0.40
CA PRO A 31 7.78 0.22 0.50
C PRO A 31 8.11 1.62 -0.04
N PRO A 32 8.52 2.57 0.84
CA PRO A 32 8.99 3.88 0.43
C PRO A 32 10.03 3.81 -0.69
N GLY A 33 10.02 4.78 -1.59
CA GLY A 33 10.97 4.85 -2.71
C GLY A 33 10.72 3.86 -3.84
N ALA A 34 9.66 3.05 -3.77
CA ALA A 34 9.34 2.12 -4.84
C ALA A 34 9.18 2.84 -6.19
N LEU A 35 9.85 2.32 -7.21
CA LEU A 35 9.67 2.77 -8.59
C LEU A 35 8.19 2.65 -9.02
N PRO A 36 7.75 3.38 -10.04
CA PRO A 36 6.41 3.21 -10.59
C PRO A 36 6.10 1.75 -10.98
N PRO A 37 4.82 1.34 -10.92
CA PRO A 37 4.39 0.01 -11.33
C PRO A 37 4.95 -0.38 -12.71
N GLY A 38 5.34 -1.64 -12.87
CA GLY A 38 6.02 -2.14 -14.06
C GLY A 38 7.54 -1.90 -14.06
N ALA A 39 8.02 -0.73 -13.64
CA ALA A 39 9.46 -0.50 -13.45
C ALA A 39 9.96 -1.20 -12.19
N PHE A 40 9.17 -1.11 -11.11
CA PHE A 40 9.47 -1.81 -9.86
C PHE A 40 9.60 -3.32 -10.07
N GLU A 41 8.62 -3.94 -10.73
CA GLU A 41 8.61 -5.38 -10.97
C GLU A 41 9.78 -5.86 -11.84
N ARG A 42 10.27 -5.03 -12.75
CA ARG A 42 11.47 -5.35 -13.56
C ARG A 42 12.77 -5.18 -12.80
N ALA A 43 12.82 -4.27 -11.85
CA ALA A 43 14.04 -3.97 -11.08
C ALA A 43 14.19 -4.82 -9.81
N CYS A 44 13.07 -5.19 -9.17
CA CYS A 44 13.09 -5.92 -7.91
C CYS A 44 13.43 -7.40 -8.14
N ILE A 45 14.52 -7.86 -7.53
CA ILE A 45 14.99 -9.27 -7.60
C ILE A 45 14.50 -10.13 -6.43
N GLY A 46 13.63 -9.64 -5.56
CA GLY A 46 13.11 -10.42 -4.43
C GLY A 46 14.15 -10.81 -3.38
N CYS A 47 15.21 -10.02 -3.17
CA CYS A 47 16.35 -10.37 -2.32
C CYS A 47 16.11 -10.28 -0.80
N PHE A 48 14.92 -9.89 -0.35
CA PHE A 48 14.49 -9.76 1.06
C PHE A 48 15.20 -8.68 1.90
N ARG A 49 16.28 -8.05 1.45
CA ARG A 49 17.06 -7.10 2.25
C ARG A 49 16.23 -5.97 2.85
N CYS A 50 15.24 -5.46 2.10
CA CYS A 50 14.33 -4.42 2.59
C CYS A 50 13.44 -4.91 3.76
N ALA A 51 13.04 -6.18 3.77
CA ALA A 51 12.28 -6.76 4.87
C ALA A 51 13.15 -7.04 6.10
N GLU A 52 14.39 -7.48 5.91
CA GLU A 52 15.34 -7.77 6.98
C GLU A 52 15.70 -6.53 7.80
N VAL A 53 15.87 -5.38 7.13
CA VAL A 53 16.22 -4.12 7.83
C VAL A 53 15.01 -3.37 8.39
N CYS A 54 13.78 -3.82 8.09
CA CYS A 54 12.57 -3.15 8.55
C CYS A 54 12.36 -3.36 10.07
N PRO A 55 12.46 -2.30 10.90
CA PRO A 55 12.39 -2.46 12.35
C PRO A 55 11.01 -2.91 12.82
N THR A 56 9.94 -2.50 12.15
CA THR A 56 8.57 -2.89 12.48
C THR A 56 8.13 -4.17 11.77
N ARG A 57 8.94 -4.70 10.84
CA ARG A 57 8.57 -5.82 10.00
C ARG A 57 7.30 -5.59 9.16
N ALA A 58 7.02 -4.34 8.81
CA ALA A 58 5.87 -3.98 7.96
C ALA A 58 5.97 -4.54 6.53
N ILE A 59 7.20 -4.83 6.07
CA ILE A 59 7.44 -5.35 4.71
C ILE A 59 7.28 -6.87 4.71
N ARG A 60 6.37 -7.35 3.86
CA ARG A 60 6.06 -8.77 3.66
C ARG A 60 6.29 -9.17 2.20
N PHE A 61 6.40 -10.49 1.99
CA PHE A 61 6.46 -11.10 0.67
C PHE A 61 5.32 -12.12 0.52
N PRO A 62 4.62 -12.16 -0.63
CA PRO A 62 3.61 -13.19 -0.88
C PRO A 62 4.29 -14.57 -0.97
N GLY A 63 3.70 -15.58 -0.32
CA GLY A 63 4.20 -16.97 -0.42
C GLY A 63 5.41 -17.32 0.44
N GLY A 64 5.91 -16.43 1.30
CA GLY A 64 7.04 -16.72 2.20
C GLY A 64 8.40 -16.62 1.52
N ALA A 65 9.42 -17.31 2.05
CA ALA A 65 10.80 -17.30 1.53
C ALA A 65 10.96 -18.29 0.35
N GLY A 66 11.62 -17.83 -0.72
CA GLY A 66 11.94 -18.67 -1.89
C GLY A 66 12.01 -17.88 -3.18
N LEU A 67 12.38 -18.55 -4.29
CA LEU A 67 12.51 -17.94 -5.62
C LEU A 67 11.16 -17.42 -6.15
N ASP A 68 10.04 -17.96 -5.67
CA ASP A 68 8.68 -17.58 -6.05
C ASP A 68 8.04 -16.61 -5.06
N ALA A 69 8.80 -16.04 -4.14
CA ALA A 69 8.30 -15.15 -3.08
C ALA A 69 7.66 -13.84 -3.60
N GLY A 70 7.82 -13.55 -4.88
CA GLY A 70 7.25 -12.34 -5.50
C GLY A 70 7.92 -11.06 -5.04
N HIS A 71 7.19 -9.95 -5.10
CA HIS A 71 7.68 -8.62 -4.76
C HIS A 71 7.18 -8.16 -3.39
N PRO A 72 7.98 -7.39 -2.63
CA PRO A 72 7.60 -6.92 -1.30
C PRO A 72 6.36 -6.03 -1.33
N PHE A 73 5.56 -6.13 -0.27
CA PHE A 73 4.44 -5.24 0.00
C PHE A 73 4.40 -4.84 1.47
N LEU A 74 3.66 -3.78 1.79
CA LEU A 74 3.45 -3.34 3.16
C LEU A 74 2.15 -3.91 3.72
N ALA A 75 2.25 -4.58 4.88
CA ALA A 75 1.12 -5.10 5.64
C ALA A 75 0.76 -4.14 6.79
N LEU A 76 0.30 -2.91 6.44
CA LEU A 76 0.17 -1.80 7.37
C LEU A 76 -0.83 -2.01 8.51
N ARG A 77 -1.76 -2.94 8.34
CA ARG A 77 -2.68 -3.35 9.42
C ARG A 77 -2.00 -4.21 10.50
N GLU A 78 -0.93 -4.90 10.15
CA GLU A 78 -0.16 -5.75 11.07
C GLU A 78 0.97 -4.97 11.73
N ALA A 79 1.59 -4.08 10.97
CA ALA A 79 2.68 -3.22 11.44
C ALA A 79 2.82 -1.99 10.53
N ALA A 80 2.78 -0.79 11.10
CA ALA A 80 2.94 0.45 10.37
C ALA A 80 4.37 0.70 9.92
N CYS A 81 4.54 1.55 8.90
CA CYS A 81 5.82 2.06 8.47
C CYS A 81 6.24 3.25 9.34
N VAL A 82 7.36 3.13 10.05
CA VAL A 82 7.89 4.22 10.90
C VAL A 82 8.75 5.23 10.14
N LEU A 83 8.77 5.19 8.82
CA LEU A 83 9.43 6.15 7.94
C LEU A 83 10.95 6.28 8.17
N CYS A 84 11.61 5.20 8.59
CA CYS A 84 13.06 5.20 8.86
C CYS A 84 13.92 5.18 7.58
N MET A 85 13.35 4.95 6.42
CA MET A 85 13.98 4.86 5.09
C MET A 85 15.07 3.80 4.93
N ALA A 86 15.39 2.99 5.93
CA ALA A 86 16.43 1.95 5.85
C ALA A 86 16.24 0.97 4.68
N CYS A 87 15.00 0.67 4.30
CA CYS A 87 14.71 -0.21 3.16
C CYS A 87 15.17 0.38 1.82
N THR A 88 15.20 1.70 1.68
CA THR A 88 15.65 2.39 0.45
C THR A 88 17.17 2.40 0.33
N GLU A 89 17.90 2.40 1.46
CA GLU A 89 19.36 2.43 1.49
C GLU A 89 19.98 1.08 1.12
N VAL A 90 19.30 -0.03 1.44
CA VAL A 90 19.84 -1.39 1.24
C VAL A 90 19.44 -2.04 -0.08
N CYS A 91 18.62 -1.37 -0.90
CA CYS A 91 18.13 -1.93 -2.16
C CYS A 91 19.26 -1.99 -3.21
N PRO A 92 19.77 -3.18 -3.59
CA PRO A 92 20.94 -3.27 -4.46
C PRO A 92 20.64 -2.96 -5.93
N THR A 93 19.37 -3.01 -6.32
CA THR A 93 18.93 -2.82 -7.71
C THR A 93 18.32 -1.44 -7.96
N GLY A 94 18.13 -0.63 -6.92
CA GLY A 94 17.44 0.65 -7.02
C GLY A 94 15.92 0.52 -7.27
N ALA A 95 15.35 -0.68 -7.12
CA ALA A 95 13.89 -0.85 -7.16
C ALA A 95 13.17 0.01 -6.11
N LEU A 96 13.85 0.24 -4.98
CA LEU A 96 13.54 1.28 -4.01
C LEU A 96 14.58 2.39 -4.16
N ALA A 97 14.17 3.54 -4.70
CA ALA A 97 15.04 4.70 -4.84
C ALA A 97 15.42 5.26 -3.45
N PRO A 98 16.69 5.62 -3.22
CA PRO A 98 17.13 6.15 -1.95
C PRO A 98 16.40 7.45 -1.60
N ILE A 99 15.83 7.50 -0.40
CA ILE A 99 15.19 8.70 0.15
C ILE A 99 15.89 9.01 1.48
N PRO A 100 16.45 10.20 1.66
CA PRO A 100 17.02 10.59 2.94
C PRO A 100 15.96 10.64 4.04
N ALA A 101 16.30 10.19 5.26
CA ALA A 101 15.37 10.10 6.40
C ALA A 101 15.03 11.46 7.04
N GLN A 102 15.37 12.59 6.41
CA GLN A 102 14.98 13.91 6.90
C GLN A 102 13.48 14.13 6.75
N PRO A 103 12.78 14.66 7.77
CA PRO A 103 11.34 14.83 7.78
C PRO A 103 10.77 15.55 6.55
N GLU A 104 11.49 16.59 6.06
CA GLU A 104 11.09 17.37 4.89
C GLU A 104 11.15 16.55 3.61
N ARG A 105 12.18 15.70 3.45
CA ARG A 105 12.38 14.83 2.31
C ARG A 105 11.33 13.70 2.32
N VAL A 106 11.11 13.10 3.48
CA VAL A 106 10.07 12.09 3.67
C VAL A 106 8.70 12.64 3.31
N ALA A 107 8.35 13.82 3.83
CA ALA A 107 7.08 14.48 3.53
C ALA A 107 6.91 14.85 2.05
N ALA A 108 8.01 15.19 1.36
CA ALA A 108 7.98 15.55 -0.06
C ALA A 108 7.94 14.34 -1.00
N GLU A 109 8.67 13.26 -0.70
CA GLU A 109 8.95 12.18 -1.64
C GLU A 109 8.20 10.88 -1.36
N VAL A 110 7.83 10.61 -0.09
CA VAL A 110 7.16 9.36 0.26
C VAL A 110 5.68 9.43 -0.08
N ARG A 111 5.22 8.47 -0.89
CA ARG A 111 3.82 8.29 -1.28
C ARG A 111 3.50 6.78 -1.33
N ILE A 112 3.25 6.20 -0.15
CA ILE A 112 2.93 4.76 -0.02
C ILE A 112 1.50 4.49 -0.48
N GLY A 113 0.57 5.34 -0.06
CA GLY A 113 -0.84 5.22 -0.38
C GLY A 113 -1.64 6.40 0.17
N VAL A 114 -2.96 6.33 0.06
CA VAL A 114 -3.89 7.36 0.53
C VAL A 114 -4.80 6.82 1.63
N PRO A 115 -5.16 7.63 2.63
CA PRO A 115 -6.07 7.23 3.69
C PRO A 115 -7.52 7.20 3.19
N VAL A 116 -8.25 6.14 3.55
CA VAL A 116 -9.69 6.00 3.33
C VAL A 116 -10.34 5.76 4.68
N LEU A 117 -11.27 6.63 5.06
CA LEU A 117 -11.99 6.58 6.33
C LEU A 117 -13.43 6.08 6.12
N ASP A 118 -13.81 5.02 6.80
CA ASP A 118 -15.23 4.65 6.96
C ASP A 118 -15.81 5.40 8.18
N ARG A 119 -16.56 6.46 7.88
CA ARG A 119 -17.20 7.29 8.92
C ARG A 119 -18.24 6.53 9.74
N ARG A 120 -18.82 5.45 9.20
CA ARG A 120 -19.83 4.64 9.90
C ARG A 120 -19.25 3.78 11.00
N SER A 121 -17.95 3.51 10.94
CA SER A 121 -17.21 2.72 11.94
C SER A 121 -16.38 3.60 12.88
N CYS A 122 -16.18 4.89 12.56
CA CYS A 122 -15.34 5.78 13.35
C CYS A 122 -16.08 6.33 14.57
N LEU A 123 -15.58 6.09 15.77
CA LEU A 123 -16.21 6.50 17.05
C LEU A 123 -16.54 7.99 17.13
N SER A 124 -15.65 8.85 16.61
CA SER A 124 -15.88 10.30 16.58
C SER A 124 -16.93 10.72 15.55
N TRP A 125 -17.03 10.01 14.42
CA TRP A 125 -18.03 10.30 13.40
C TRP A 125 -19.41 9.73 13.74
N THR A 126 -19.50 8.60 14.45
CA THR A 126 -20.76 8.02 14.93
C THR A 126 -21.29 8.73 16.17
N GLY A 127 -20.47 9.53 16.84
CA GLY A 127 -20.84 10.18 18.12
C GLY A 127 -20.75 9.27 19.32
N GLU A 128 -20.21 8.07 19.19
CA GLU A 128 -20.04 7.09 20.29
C GLU A 128 -18.91 7.48 21.26
N GLY A 129 -18.04 8.42 20.86
CA GLY A 129 -16.97 8.90 21.72
C GLY A 129 -16.07 9.94 21.04
N VAL A 130 -15.18 10.53 21.84
CA VAL A 130 -14.10 11.38 21.34
C VAL A 130 -12.85 10.52 21.19
N CYS A 131 -12.39 10.31 19.96
CA CYS A 131 -11.19 9.54 19.66
C CYS A 131 -10.30 10.34 18.70
N SER A 132 -9.10 10.71 19.12
CA SER A 132 -8.14 11.48 18.30
C SER A 132 -6.86 10.70 18.00
N LEU A 133 -6.83 9.38 18.22
CA LEU A 133 -5.62 8.55 18.10
C LEU A 133 -4.95 8.68 16.74
N CYS A 134 -5.71 8.66 15.64
CA CYS A 134 -5.16 8.78 14.29
C CYS A 134 -4.42 10.12 14.06
N ALA A 135 -4.87 11.20 14.66
CA ALA A 135 -4.18 12.50 14.61
C ALA A 135 -2.97 12.53 15.55
N TYR A 136 -3.11 11.93 16.73
CA TYR A 136 -2.03 11.90 17.72
C TYR A 136 -0.81 11.14 17.23
N VAL A 137 -1.00 10.00 16.54
CA VAL A 137 0.12 9.18 16.04
C VAL A 137 0.65 9.65 14.68
N CYS A 138 0.01 10.63 14.04
CA CYS A 138 0.36 11.04 12.68
C CYS A 138 1.66 11.86 12.65
N PRO A 139 2.75 11.38 12.01
CA PRO A 139 3.99 12.12 11.94
C PRO A 139 3.92 13.36 11.04
N MET A 140 2.88 13.44 10.19
CA MET A 140 2.63 14.60 9.32
C MET A 140 1.77 15.68 9.99
N GLY A 141 1.17 15.38 11.15
CA GLY A 141 0.33 16.29 11.91
C GLY A 141 -0.88 16.80 11.10
N SER A 142 -1.23 18.06 11.32
CA SER A 142 -2.41 18.69 10.69
C SER A 142 -2.34 18.80 9.16
N ARG A 143 -1.19 18.61 8.55
CA ARG A 143 -1.07 18.53 7.09
C ARG A 143 -1.75 17.30 6.52
N ALA A 144 -1.82 16.20 7.28
CA ALA A 144 -2.39 14.93 6.84
C ALA A 144 -3.72 14.61 7.51
N VAL A 145 -3.94 15.04 8.75
CA VAL A 145 -5.17 14.79 9.49
C VAL A 145 -5.52 15.98 10.38
N GLU A 146 -6.71 16.52 10.19
CA GLU A 146 -7.30 17.59 10.99
C GLU A 146 -8.44 17.02 11.84
N LEU A 147 -8.61 17.53 13.06
CA LEU A 147 -9.72 17.15 13.93
C LEU A 147 -10.80 18.24 13.87
N VAL A 148 -12.03 17.85 13.53
CA VAL A 148 -13.14 18.77 13.34
C VAL A 148 -14.29 18.47 14.30
N GLY A 149 -15.01 19.52 14.66
CA GLY A 149 -16.18 19.44 15.54
C GLY A 149 -15.88 19.08 17.00
N PRO A 150 -16.92 19.06 17.84
CA PRO A 150 -16.77 18.80 19.28
C PRO A 150 -16.34 17.36 19.60
N GLN A 151 -16.62 16.38 18.71
CA GLN A 151 -16.23 14.99 18.84
C GLN A 151 -14.80 14.72 18.34
N GLN A 152 -14.06 15.76 17.90
CA GLN A 152 -12.70 15.61 17.37
C GLN A 152 -12.66 14.59 16.22
N ALA A 153 -13.62 14.68 15.29
CA ALA A 153 -13.73 13.77 14.17
C ALA A 153 -12.58 13.99 13.16
N PRO A 154 -11.86 12.94 12.70
CA PRO A 154 -10.74 13.11 11.79
C PRO A 154 -11.18 13.43 10.37
N LEU A 155 -10.54 14.45 9.77
CA LEU A 155 -10.60 14.78 8.36
C LEU A 155 -9.20 14.56 7.76
N PHE A 156 -9.09 13.68 6.77
CA PHE A 156 -7.82 13.34 6.15
C PHE A 156 -7.56 14.12 4.88
N HIS A 157 -6.32 14.61 4.73
CA HIS A 157 -5.82 15.34 3.57
C HIS A 157 -4.81 14.44 2.84
N ALA A 158 -5.21 13.88 1.70
CA ALA A 158 -4.40 12.91 0.96
C ALA A 158 -3.07 13.49 0.47
N GLU A 159 -3.05 14.78 0.09
CA GLU A 159 -1.87 15.50 -0.37
C GLU A 159 -0.81 15.70 0.72
N GLY A 160 -1.22 15.77 1.98
CA GLY A 160 -0.32 15.87 3.14
C GLY A 160 0.07 14.52 3.73
N CYS A 161 -0.58 13.44 3.29
CA CYS A 161 -0.37 12.11 3.83
C CYS A 161 0.70 11.34 3.04
N VAL A 162 1.61 10.67 3.74
CA VAL A 162 2.63 9.79 3.16
C VAL A 162 2.20 8.31 3.11
N GLY A 163 1.06 7.97 3.70
CA GLY A 163 0.51 6.61 3.69
C GLY A 163 1.25 5.62 4.59
N CYS A 164 1.83 6.05 5.71
CA CYS A 164 2.64 5.20 6.58
C CYS A 164 1.86 4.13 7.37
N GLY A 165 0.54 4.29 7.54
CA GLY A 165 -0.32 3.33 8.22
C GLY A 165 -0.36 3.41 9.74
N LEU A 166 0.37 4.34 10.39
CA LEU A 166 0.30 4.50 11.86
C LEU A 166 -1.11 4.76 12.37
N CYS A 167 -1.92 5.52 11.62
CA CYS A 167 -3.32 5.76 11.97
C CYS A 167 -4.20 4.51 11.76
N GLU A 168 -3.88 3.64 10.81
CA GLU A 168 -4.56 2.36 10.58
C GLU A 168 -4.24 1.38 11.72
N GLU A 169 -2.97 1.21 12.08
CA GLU A 169 -2.50 0.35 13.18
C GLU A 169 -3.06 0.80 14.53
N ALA A 170 -3.06 2.12 14.80
CA ALA A 170 -3.53 2.68 16.07
C ALA A 170 -5.05 2.71 16.22
N CYS A 171 -5.82 2.42 15.17
CA CYS A 171 -7.28 2.50 15.22
C CYS A 171 -7.84 1.44 16.16
N PRO A 172 -8.59 1.84 17.24
CA PRO A 172 -9.07 0.90 18.25
C PRO A 172 -10.32 0.12 17.79
N VAL A 173 -10.91 0.52 16.66
CA VAL A 173 -12.08 -0.17 16.11
C VAL A 173 -11.64 -1.47 15.46
N GLU A 174 -12.26 -2.60 15.82
CA GLU A 174 -11.89 -3.94 15.34
C GLU A 174 -11.85 -4.05 13.81
N ALA A 175 -12.81 -3.43 13.12
CA ALA A 175 -12.83 -3.37 11.65
C ALA A 175 -11.86 -2.33 11.06
N HIS A 176 -11.13 -1.58 11.89
CA HIS A 176 -10.31 -0.42 11.53
C HIS A 176 -11.06 0.56 10.64
N ALA A 177 -11.58 1.62 11.24
CA ALA A 177 -12.34 2.65 10.51
C ALA A 177 -11.50 3.36 9.44
N ILE A 178 -10.16 3.31 9.54
CA ILE A 178 -9.26 3.88 8.56
C ILE A 178 -8.38 2.80 7.93
N ARG A 179 -8.13 2.94 6.61
CA ARG A 179 -7.23 2.08 5.83
C ARG A 179 -6.37 2.92 4.90
N ILE A 180 -5.15 2.48 4.70
CA ILE A 180 -4.31 3.01 3.63
C ILE A 180 -4.51 2.14 2.39
N VAL A 181 -4.83 2.78 1.27
CA VAL A 181 -5.01 2.11 -0.01
C VAL A 181 -4.01 2.62 -1.03
N PRO A 182 -3.58 1.79 -2.01
CA PRO A 182 -2.67 2.22 -3.06
C PRO A 182 -3.25 3.39 -3.87
N THR A 183 -2.39 4.34 -4.26
CA THR A 183 -2.78 5.40 -5.20
C THR A 183 -3.18 4.79 -6.54
N GLY A 184 -4.36 5.17 -7.05
CA GLY A 184 -4.90 4.63 -8.31
C GLY A 184 -5.85 3.43 -8.16
N SER A 185 -6.02 2.85 -6.96
CA SER A 185 -7.20 2.05 -6.66
C SER A 185 -8.39 3.03 -6.61
N GLY A 186 -9.26 2.98 -7.63
CA GLY A 186 -10.40 3.87 -7.70
C GLY A 186 -11.14 3.89 -6.36
N THR A 187 -11.05 5.02 -5.67
CA THR A 187 -11.84 5.30 -4.48
C THR A 187 -13.28 5.56 -4.94
N GLY A 188 -13.98 4.48 -5.31
CA GLY A 188 -15.41 4.54 -5.49
C GLY A 188 -16.04 5.00 -4.19
N GLY A 189 -16.31 6.30 -4.08
CA GLY A 189 -17.26 6.96 -3.21
C GLY A 189 -17.40 6.41 -1.79
N LEU A 190 -16.49 6.77 -0.91
CA LEU A 190 -16.74 6.87 0.52
C LEU A 190 -16.50 8.33 0.92
N THR A 191 -17.42 9.21 0.50
CA THR A 191 -17.57 10.59 1.03
C THR A 191 -18.55 10.59 2.17
#